data_c300f18c18fa01de143b54aaf9f7af6c
#
_entry.id   c300f18c18fa01de143b54aaf9f7af6c
#
_cell.length_a   1.000
_cell.length_b   1.000
_cell.length_c   1.000
_cell.angle_alpha   90.00
_cell.angle_beta   90.00
_cell.angle_gamma   90.00
#
_symmetry.space_group_name_H-M   'P 1'
#
loop_
_entity.id
_entity.type
_entity.pdbx_description
1 polymer ?
#
loop_
_entity_poly.entity_id
_entity_poly.type
_entity_poly.pdbx_seq_one_letter_code
_entity_poly.pdbx_strand_id
1 'polypeptide(L)'
;SISFGAPTKTFNMAGIVSSYCVVPNEKIREKFFKWLSANEFDDPNMFAPFATIAAFRQGEEWRRSMLKYVEANIDFVIDWCAANIPAVKPLRPQASFLVWLDCRALGLDHEHLVDLFVNKAHLALNDGEMFGHGGEGFMRLNVASPRSVLEQALEQLRVAINQ
;
A
#
# COMPACT_ATOMS: atom_id res chain seq x y z
N SER A 1 -18.69 18.79 -5.20
CA SER A 1 -17.69 17.78 -4.84
C SER A 1 -16.29 18.35 -4.84
N ILE A 2 -15.40 17.73 -4.09
CA ILE A 2 -13.95 17.95 -4.11
C ILE A 2 -13.33 16.60 -4.48
N SER A 3 -12.50 16.56 -5.51
CA SER A 3 -11.73 15.38 -5.90
C SER A 3 -10.27 15.59 -5.54
N PHE A 4 -9.69 14.65 -4.80
CA PHE A 4 -8.28 14.68 -4.41
C PHE A 4 -7.47 13.68 -5.23
N GLY A 5 -6.23 14.05 -5.54
CA GLY A 5 -5.27 13.18 -6.19
C GLY A 5 -3.85 13.42 -5.71
N ALA A 6 -2.98 12.43 -5.90
CA ALA A 6 -1.58 12.56 -5.55
C ALA A 6 -0.71 11.67 -6.46
N PRO A 7 0.42 12.17 -6.96
CA PRO A 7 1.37 11.38 -7.75
C PRO A 7 2.24 10.48 -6.90
N THR A 8 2.23 10.67 -5.58
CA THR A 8 3.20 10.13 -4.63
C THR A 8 3.28 8.60 -4.60
N LYS A 9 2.14 7.91 -4.75
CA LYS A 9 2.09 6.43 -4.82
C LYS A 9 2.29 5.94 -6.25
N THR A 10 1.69 6.62 -7.22
CA THR A 10 1.77 6.26 -8.64
C THR A 10 3.21 6.29 -9.19
N PHE A 11 4.03 7.23 -8.72
CA PHE A 11 5.40 7.44 -9.20
C PHE A 11 6.47 7.20 -8.12
N ASN A 12 6.11 6.52 -7.02
CA ASN A 12 7.01 6.20 -5.90
C ASN A 12 7.79 7.43 -5.38
N MET A 13 7.08 8.55 -5.21
CA MET A 13 7.67 9.82 -4.77
C MET A 13 7.03 10.37 -3.49
N ALA A 14 6.72 9.47 -2.54
CA ALA A 14 6.01 9.84 -1.31
C ALA A 14 6.75 10.88 -0.47
N GLY A 15 8.10 10.87 -0.47
CA GLY A 15 8.93 11.85 0.25
C GLY A 15 8.81 13.29 -0.28
N ILE A 16 8.27 13.49 -1.48
CA ILE A 16 8.01 14.83 -2.06
C ILE A 16 6.77 15.48 -1.41
N VAL A 17 5.89 14.70 -0.81
CA VAL A 17 4.67 15.19 -0.13
C VAL A 17 3.85 16.10 -1.03
N SER A 18 3.34 15.57 -2.14
CA SER A 18 2.56 16.33 -3.13
C SER A 18 1.16 15.75 -3.27
N SER A 19 0.17 16.64 -3.24
CA SER A 19 -1.22 16.31 -3.59
C SER A 19 -1.86 17.49 -4.31
N TYR A 20 -2.96 17.22 -4.97
CA TYR A 20 -3.78 18.25 -5.62
C TYR A 20 -5.26 17.96 -5.42
N CYS A 21 -6.08 18.99 -5.58
CA CYS A 21 -7.52 18.81 -5.59
C CYS A 21 -8.16 19.55 -6.77
N VAL A 22 -9.29 19.03 -7.22
CA VAL A 22 -10.13 19.65 -8.24
C VAL A 22 -11.47 19.99 -7.62
N VAL A 23 -11.83 21.26 -7.62
CA VAL A 23 -13.04 21.80 -7.01
C VAL A 23 -13.80 22.63 -8.04
N PRO A 24 -14.69 22.00 -8.86
CA PRO A 24 -15.41 22.71 -9.92
C PRO A 24 -16.35 23.79 -9.40
N ASN A 25 -17.02 23.56 -8.26
CA ASN A 25 -17.93 24.51 -7.68
C ASN A 25 -17.20 25.66 -7.02
N GLU A 26 -17.43 26.89 -7.50
CA GLU A 26 -16.76 28.11 -7.05
C GLU A 26 -16.93 28.38 -5.56
N LYS A 27 -18.17 28.30 -5.06
CA LYS A 27 -18.46 28.59 -3.64
C LYS A 27 -17.77 27.61 -2.68
N ILE A 28 -17.66 26.32 -3.08
CA ILE A 28 -16.94 25.32 -2.32
C ILE A 28 -15.44 25.60 -2.40
N ARG A 29 -14.93 25.89 -3.61
CA ARG A 29 -13.51 26.19 -3.87
C ARG A 29 -13.03 27.37 -3.03
N GLU A 30 -13.74 28.49 -3.05
CA GLU A 30 -13.39 29.68 -2.26
C GLU A 30 -13.33 29.39 -0.76
N LYS A 31 -14.35 28.71 -0.21
CA LYS A 31 -14.37 28.38 1.21
C LYS A 31 -13.23 27.42 1.59
N PHE A 32 -12.97 26.42 0.76
CA PHE A 32 -11.96 25.41 1.01
C PHE A 32 -10.56 26.02 0.98
N PHE A 33 -10.20 26.78 -0.07
CA PHE A 33 -8.88 27.39 -0.15
C PHE A 33 -8.69 28.51 0.88
N LYS A 34 -9.73 29.29 1.16
CA LYS A 34 -9.65 30.28 2.25
C LYS A 34 -9.35 29.63 3.61
N TRP A 35 -9.92 28.45 3.85
CA TRP A 35 -9.63 27.70 5.08
C TRP A 35 -8.20 27.15 5.10
N LEU A 36 -7.72 26.60 3.97
CA LEU A 36 -6.35 26.10 3.85
C LEU A 36 -5.33 27.22 4.12
N SER A 37 -5.47 28.39 3.43
CA SER A 37 -4.57 29.52 3.60
C SER A 37 -4.60 30.08 5.02
N ALA A 38 -5.77 30.17 5.65
CA ALA A 38 -5.89 30.65 7.02
C ALA A 38 -5.20 29.75 8.05
N ASN A 39 -4.92 28.50 7.70
CA ASN A 39 -4.25 27.50 8.54
C ASN A 39 -2.84 27.11 8.01
N GLU A 40 -2.33 27.82 7.00
CA GLU A 40 -1.00 27.57 6.39
C GLU A 40 -0.82 26.14 5.85
N PHE A 41 -1.92 25.54 5.30
CA PHE A 41 -1.91 24.21 4.71
C PHE A 41 -1.80 24.19 3.18
N ASP A 42 -1.66 25.35 2.55
CA ASP A 42 -1.59 25.54 1.09
C ASP A 42 -0.17 25.76 0.57
N ASP A 43 0.84 25.76 1.44
CA ASP A 43 2.24 25.88 1.05
C ASP A 43 2.88 24.52 0.79
N PRO A 44 3.02 24.09 -0.47
CA PRO A 44 3.68 22.85 -0.81
C PRO A 44 5.19 22.95 -0.65
N ASN A 45 5.85 21.81 -0.47
CA ASN A 45 7.30 21.72 -0.62
C ASN A 45 7.74 22.33 -1.95
N MET A 46 8.78 23.16 -1.94
CA MET A 46 9.29 23.89 -3.11
C MET A 46 9.52 23.01 -4.34
N PHE A 47 9.94 21.76 -4.17
CA PHE A 47 10.19 20.82 -5.27
C PHE A 47 8.94 20.08 -5.75
N ALA A 48 7.85 20.10 -4.96
CA ALA A 48 6.64 19.33 -5.24
C ALA A 48 5.97 19.66 -6.59
N PRO A 49 5.79 20.93 -7.00
CA PRO A 49 5.21 21.25 -8.29
C PRO A 49 6.06 20.75 -9.45
N PHE A 50 7.38 20.94 -9.40
CA PHE A 50 8.31 20.53 -10.46
C PHE A 50 8.36 19.01 -10.60
N ALA A 51 8.49 18.30 -9.49
CA ALA A 51 8.49 16.82 -9.47
C ALA A 51 7.15 16.26 -9.98
N THR A 52 6.02 16.84 -9.58
CA THR A 52 4.68 16.45 -10.05
C THR A 52 4.53 16.63 -11.56
N ILE A 53 4.94 17.79 -12.08
CA ILE A 53 4.90 18.09 -13.52
C ILE A 53 5.79 17.11 -14.31
N ALA A 54 7.01 16.87 -13.84
CA ALA A 54 7.93 15.93 -14.47
C ALA A 54 7.38 14.50 -14.47
N ALA A 55 6.84 14.03 -13.34
CA ALA A 55 6.24 12.72 -13.23
C ALA A 55 5.09 12.50 -14.21
N PHE A 56 4.15 13.44 -14.30
CA PHE A 56 3.02 13.32 -15.23
C PHE A 56 3.40 13.49 -16.70
N ARG A 57 4.41 14.30 -17.01
CA ARG A 57 4.83 14.54 -18.41
C ARG A 57 5.78 13.46 -18.94
N GLN A 58 6.62 12.89 -18.10
CA GLN A 58 7.74 12.03 -18.52
C GLN A 58 7.74 10.64 -17.86
N GLY A 59 6.92 10.39 -16.82
CA GLY A 59 6.97 9.17 -16.03
C GLY A 59 6.15 7.99 -16.57
N GLU A 60 5.48 8.13 -17.72
CA GLU A 60 4.53 7.10 -18.19
C GLU A 60 5.18 5.76 -18.50
N GLU A 61 6.35 5.73 -19.12
CA GLU A 61 7.06 4.49 -19.42
C GLU A 61 7.48 3.75 -18.14
N TRP A 62 8.03 4.50 -17.19
CA TRP A 62 8.36 3.97 -15.86
C TRP A 62 7.12 3.43 -15.15
N ARG A 63 6.02 4.17 -15.16
CA ARG A 63 4.76 3.77 -14.54
C ARG A 63 4.24 2.44 -15.11
N ARG A 64 4.26 2.30 -16.43
CA ARG A 64 3.84 1.06 -17.10
C ARG A 64 4.72 -0.14 -16.72
N SER A 65 6.03 0.08 -16.67
CA SER A 65 6.98 -0.96 -16.27
C SER A 65 6.78 -1.36 -14.81
N MET A 66 6.60 -0.39 -13.92
CA MET A 66 6.30 -0.61 -12.50
C MET A 66 4.99 -1.39 -12.31
N LEU A 67 3.92 -1.03 -13.02
CA LEU A 67 2.64 -1.73 -12.93
C LEU A 67 2.75 -3.21 -13.32
N LYS A 68 3.45 -3.50 -14.42
CA LYS A 68 3.71 -4.90 -14.83
C LYS A 68 4.49 -5.68 -13.77
N TYR A 69 5.48 -5.03 -13.17
CA TYR A 69 6.28 -5.65 -12.12
C TYR A 69 5.46 -5.95 -10.85
N VAL A 70 4.64 -4.99 -10.41
CA VAL A 70 3.75 -5.14 -9.25
C VAL A 70 2.69 -6.22 -9.52
N GLU A 71 2.10 -6.25 -10.69
CA GLU A 71 1.14 -7.28 -11.08
C GLU A 71 1.76 -8.68 -11.03
N ALA A 72 2.96 -8.84 -11.60
CA ALA A 72 3.69 -10.10 -11.51
C ALA A 72 4.05 -10.49 -10.06
N ASN A 73 4.29 -9.52 -9.18
CA ASN A 73 4.50 -9.77 -7.75
C ASN A 73 3.21 -10.23 -7.07
N ILE A 74 2.06 -9.65 -7.41
CA ILE A 74 0.75 -10.08 -6.90
C ILE A 74 0.48 -11.54 -7.29
N ASP A 75 0.65 -11.87 -8.57
CA ASP A 75 0.49 -13.24 -9.07
C ASP A 75 1.39 -14.22 -8.32
N PHE A 76 2.66 -13.87 -8.22
CA PHE A 76 3.64 -14.68 -7.48
C PHE A 76 3.23 -14.95 -6.02
N VAL A 77 2.83 -13.92 -5.28
CA VAL A 77 2.43 -14.08 -3.87
C VAL A 77 1.20 -14.99 -3.75
N ILE A 78 0.22 -14.85 -4.64
CA ILE A 78 -0.98 -15.69 -4.65
C ILE A 78 -0.62 -17.15 -4.93
N ASP A 79 0.13 -17.40 -5.99
CA ASP A 79 0.51 -18.76 -6.40
C ASP A 79 1.42 -19.43 -5.37
N TRP A 80 2.39 -18.67 -4.85
CA TRP A 80 3.32 -19.17 -3.85
C TRP A 80 2.62 -19.55 -2.54
N CYS A 81 1.71 -18.70 -2.03
CA CYS A 81 0.95 -19.01 -0.82
C CYS A 81 0.05 -20.23 -1.03
N ALA A 82 -0.64 -20.32 -2.17
CA ALA A 82 -1.49 -21.46 -2.47
C ALA A 82 -0.70 -22.78 -2.48
N ALA A 83 0.53 -22.78 -2.98
CA ALA A 83 1.37 -23.97 -3.06
C ALA A 83 2.05 -24.35 -1.73
N ASN A 84 2.43 -23.36 -0.89
CA ASN A 84 3.34 -23.59 0.24
C ASN A 84 2.70 -23.35 1.61
N ILE A 85 1.73 -22.44 1.72
CA ILE A 85 1.05 -22.06 2.97
C ILE A 85 -0.45 -21.82 2.74
N PRO A 86 -1.24 -22.82 2.32
CA PRO A 86 -2.63 -22.64 1.89
C PRO A 86 -3.58 -22.08 2.97
N ALA A 87 -3.17 -22.08 4.23
CA ALA A 87 -3.89 -21.44 5.33
C ALA A 87 -3.83 -19.90 5.27
N VAL A 88 -2.88 -19.31 4.53
CA VAL A 88 -2.77 -17.89 4.27
C VAL A 88 -3.24 -17.61 2.85
N LYS A 89 -4.34 -16.85 2.70
CA LYS A 89 -4.96 -16.58 1.40
C LYS A 89 -4.80 -15.12 1.00
N PRO A 90 -3.87 -14.79 0.09
CA PRO A 90 -3.76 -13.44 -0.44
C PRO A 90 -5.00 -13.07 -1.26
N LEU A 91 -5.62 -11.94 -0.95
CA LEU A 91 -6.72 -11.40 -1.74
C LEU A 91 -6.16 -10.51 -2.85
N ARG A 92 -6.52 -10.83 -4.11
CA ARG A 92 -6.09 -10.03 -5.26
C ARG A 92 -6.66 -8.62 -5.16
N PRO A 93 -5.82 -7.57 -5.07
CA PRO A 93 -6.31 -6.21 -5.05
C PRO A 93 -6.79 -5.78 -6.44
N GLN A 94 -7.84 -4.96 -6.50
CA GLN A 94 -8.31 -4.34 -7.76
C GLN A 94 -7.47 -3.12 -8.16
N ALA A 95 -6.72 -2.57 -7.23
CA ALA A 95 -5.82 -1.44 -7.43
C ALA A 95 -4.73 -1.42 -6.36
N SER A 96 -3.68 -0.64 -6.60
CA SER A 96 -2.56 -0.46 -5.68
C SER A 96 -1.64 -1.69 -5.60
N PHE A 97 -0.76 -1.68 -4.62
CA PHE A 97 0.29 -2.68 -4.40
C PHE A 97 0.20 -3.27 -2.98
N LEU A 98 -0.96 -3.16 -2.36
CA LEU A 98 -1.21 -3.66 -1.00
C LEU A 98 -2.13 -4.87 -1.10
N VAL A 99 -1.63 -6.01 -0.64
CA VAL A 99 -2.34 -7.29 -0.65
C VAL A 99 -2.78 -7.62 0.77
N TRP A 100 -4.06 -7.89 0.96
CA TRP A 100 -4.57 -8.47 2.19
C TRP A 100 -4.27 -9.95 2.21
N LEU A 101 -3.67 -10.42 3.30
CA LEU A 101 -3.47 -11.83 3.61
C LEU A 101 -4.58 -12.25 4.57
N ASP A 102 -5.51 -13.07 4.12
CA ASP A 102 -6.50 -13.70 4.99
C ASP A 102 -5.82 -14.86 5.74
N CYS A 103 -5.57 -14.64 7.02
CA CYS A 103 -4.88 -15.59 7.91
C CYS A 103 -5.84 -16.32 8.85
N ARG A 104 -7.16 -16.16 8.72
CA ARG A 104 -8.16 -16.71 9.63
C ARG A 104 -8.12 -18.23 9.70
N ALA A 105 -7.70 -18.91 8.62
CA ALA A 105 -7.55 -20.36 8.59
C ALA A 105 -6.38 -20.88 9.44
N LEU A 106 -5.49 -20.02 9.96
CA LEU A 106 -4.48 -20.38 10.93
C LEU A 106 -5.08 -20.65 12.33
N GLY A 107 -6.30 -20.18 12.60
CA GLY A 107 -6.98 -20.36 13.88
C GLY A 107 -6.35 -19.62 15.06
N LEU A 108 -5.54 -18.60 14.78
CA LEU A 108 -4.86 -17.77 15.78
C LEU A 108 -5.73 -16.57 16.17
N ASP A 109 -5.70 -16.19 17.44
CA ASP A 109 -6.20 -14.88 17.85
C ASP A 109 -5.26 -13.76 17.38
N HIS A 110 -5.64 -12.51 17.62
CA HIS A 110 -4.89 -11.34 17.15
C HIS A 110 -3.46 -11.31 17.70
N GLU A 111 -3.29 -11.53 19.00
CA GLU A 111 -1.98 -11.45 19.66
C GLU A 111 -1.01 -12.50 19.11
N HIS A 112 -1.49 -13.74 18.98
CA HIS A 112 -0.69 -14.84 18.41
C HIS A 112 -0.42 -14.64 16.91
N LEU A 113 -1.34 -14.05 16.17
CA LEU A 113 -1.11 -13.71 14.75
C LEU A 113 0.00 -12.66 14.61
N VAL A 114 -0.04 -11.60 15.41
CA VAL A 114 1.02 -10.56 15.40
C VAL A 114 2.35 -11.16 15.83
N ASP A 115 2.37 -12.01 16.89
CA ASP A 115 3.57 -12.70 17.33
C ASP A 115 4.17 -13.59 16.23
N LEU A 116 3.34 -14.34 15.52
CA LEU A 116 3.77 -15.17 14.38
C LEU A 116 4.49 -14.32 13.32
N PHE A 117 3.91 -13.19 12.93
CA PHE A 117 4.51 -12.35 11.88
C PHE A 117 5.74 -11.60 12.38
N VAL A 118 5.67 -10.94 13.52
CA VAL A 118 6.72 -10.03 13.99
C VAL A 118 7.89 -10.81 14.62
N ASN A 119 7.60 -11.69 15.58
CA ASN A 119 8.65 -12.33 16.39
C ASN A 119 9.17 -13.62 15.77
N LYS A 120 8.30 -14.43 15.15
CA LYS A 120 8.72 -15.72 14.57
C LYS A 120 9.16 -15.61 13.12
N ALA A 121 8.35 -14.92 12.28
CA ALA A 121 8.68 -14.73 10.87
C ALA A 121 9.59 -13.51 10.61
N HIS A 122 9.76 -12.62 11.57
CA HIS A 122 10.51 -11.35 11.45
C HIS A 122 9.98 -10.44 10.32
N LEU A 123 8.65 -10.37 10.19
CA LEU A 123 7.93 -9.59 9.19
C LEU A 123 7.07 -8.52 9.87
N ALA A 124 7.50 -7.27 9.81
CA ALA A 124 6.76 -6.12 10.33
C ALA A 124 5.70 -5.65 9.33
N LEU A 125 4.63 -6.41 9.15
CA LEU A 125 3.48 -6.02 8.33
C LEU A 125 2.50 -5.15 9.14
N ASN A 126 1.61 -4.44 8.42
CA ASN A 126 0.48 -3.83 9.09
C ASN A 126 -0.55 -4.91 9.44
N ASP A 127 -0.96 -4.96 10.69
CA ASP A 127 -2.05 -5.85 11.08
C ASP A 127 -3.41 -5.26 10.66
N GLY A 128 -4.39 -6.14 10.48
CA GLY A 128 -5.69 -5.74 9.94
C GLY A 128 -6.54 -4.96 10.92
N GLU A 129 -6.44 -5.20 12.22
CA GLU A 129 -7.26 -4.53 13.24
C GLU A 129 -7.03 -3.02 13.29
N MET A 130 -5.83 -2.54 12.93
CA MET A 130 -5.55 -1.11 12.85
C MET A 130 -6.44 -0.37 11.82
N PHE A 131 -7.11 -1.10 10.91
CA PHE A 131 -8.00 -0.53 9.91
C PHE A 131 -9.48 -0.59 10.30
N GLY A 132 -9.80 -1.12 11.48
CA GLY A 132 -11.15 -1.19 12.03
C GLY A 132 -11.83 -2.56 11.86
N HIS A 133 -13.14 -2.59 12.12
CA HIS A 133 -13.94 -3.81 12.05
C HIS A 133 -13.82 -4.55 10.71
N GLY A 134 -13.64 -5.85 10.79
CA GLY A 134 -13.43 -6.73 9.63
C GLY A 134 -11.97 -6.91 9.24
N GLY A 135 -11.04 -6.29 9.98
CA GLY A 135 -9.60 -6.48 9.83
C GLY A 135 -9.02 -7.61 10.67
N GLU A 136 -9.83 -8.19 11.56
CA GLU A 136 -9.41 -9.27 12.46
C GLU A 136 -9.01 -10.52 11.67
N GLY A 137 -7.83 -11.05 11.97
CA GLY A 137 -7.25 -12.21 11.27
C GLY A 137 -6.65 -11.91 9.90
N PHE A 138 -6.44 -10.63 9.58
CA PHE A 138 -5.78 -10.20 8.35
C PHE A 138 -4.45 -9.49 8.61
N MET A 139 -3.52 -9.64 7.66
CA MET A 139 -2.27 -8.88 7.60
C MET A 139 -2.15 -8.20 6.24
N ARG A 140 -1.54 -7.00 6.17
CA ARG A 140 -1.41 -6.25 4.92
C ARG A 140 0.03 -6.27 4.42
N LEU A 141 0.26 -6.97 3.31
CA LEU A 141 1.54 -7.08 2.64
C LEU A 141 1.70 -6.01 1.56
N ASN A 142 2.85 -5.31 1.55
CA ASN A 142 3.26 -4.45 0.46
C ASN A 142 4.08 -5.25 -0.56
N VAL A 143 3.57 -5.39 -1.79
CA VAL A 143 4.23 -6.15 -2.86
C VAL A 143 5.03 -5.28 -3.84
N ALA A 144 5.09 -3.96 -3.62
CA ALA A 144 5.95 -3.05 -4.38
C ALA A 144 7.39 -3.08 -3.85
N SER A 145 7.94 -4.27 -3.77
CA SER A 145 9.30 -4.60 -3.30
C SER A 145 10.02 -5.45 -4.35
N PRO A 146 11.36 -5.54 -4.31
CA PRO A 146 12.08 -6.51 -5.14
C PRO A 146 11.56 -7.93 -4.92
N ARG A 147 11.45 -8.72 -5.98
CA ARG A 147 10.96 -10.11 -5.94
C ARG A 147 11.70 -10.95 -4.90
N SER A 148 13.03 -10.82 -4.82
CA SER A 148 13.85 -11.56 -3.85
C SER A 148 13.48 -11.26 -2.39
N VAL A 149 13.03 -10.04 -2.09
CA VAL A 149 12.56 -9.68 -0.74
C VAL A 149 11.23 -10.36 -0.43
N LEU A 150 10.32 -10.45 -1.41
CA LEU A 150 9.06 -11.17 -1.24
C LEU A 150 9.28 -12.68 -1.08
N GLU A 151 10.19 -13.27 -1.86
CA GLU A 151 10.58 -14.67 -1.75
C GLU A 151 11.11 -14.98 -0.35
N GLN A 152 12.04 -14.17 0.14
CA GLN A 152 12.57 -14.32 1.48
C GLN A 152 11.48 -14.18 2.55
N ALA A 153 10.64 -13.16 2.45
CA ALA A 153 9.57 -12.90 3.41
C ALA A 153 8.57 -14.06 3.47
N LEU A 154 8.14 -14.58 2.34
CA LEU A 154 7.21 -15.69 2.27
C LEU A 154 7.83 -16.99 2.82
N GLU A 155 9.11 -17.24 2.56
CA GLU A 155 9.83 -18.39 3.11
C GLU A 155 9.98 -18.28 4.64
N GLN A 156 10.30 -17.11 5.18
CA GLN A 156 10.31 -16.85 6.62
C GLN A 156 8.94 -17.15 7.26
N LEU A 157 7.86 -16.70 6.61
CA LEU A 157 6.49 -16.97 7.09
C LEU A 157 6.18 -18.47 7.06
N ARG A 158 6.55 -19.17 5.98
CA ARG A 158 6.37 -20.62 5.87
C ARG A 158 7.07 -21.38 7.00
N VAL A 159 8.31 -21.02 7.28
CA VAL A 159 9.09 -21.63 8.37
C VAL A 159 8.42 -21.39 9.72
N ALA A 160 7.97 -20.14 9.98
CA ALA A 160 7.34 -19.78 11.23
C ALA A 160 5.98 -20.48 11.47
N ILE A 161 5.19 -20.72 10.41
CA ILE A 161 3.91 -21.44 10.49
C ILE A 161 4.12 -22.93 10.84
N ASN A 162 5.23 -23.52 10.42
CA ASN A 162 5.51 -24.96 10.60
C ASN A 162 6.31 -25.28 11.88
N GLN A 163 6.64 -24.28 12.70
CA GLN A 163 7.25 -24.45 14.04
C GLN A 163 6.21 -24.66 15.12
#